data_0c3eb13088d3e07a3715d5fce501a3c4
#
_entry.id   0c3eb13088d3e07a3715d5fce501a3c4
#
_cell.length_a   1.000
_cell.length_b   1.000
_cell.length_c   1.000
_cell.angle_alpha   90.00
_cell.angle_beta   90.00
_cell.angle_gamma   90.00
#
_symmetry.space_group_name_H-M   'P 1'
#
loop_
_entity.id
_entity.type
_entity.pdbx_description
1 polymer ?
#
loop_
_entity_poly.entity_id
_entity_poly.type
_entity_poly.pdbx_seq_one_letter_code
_entity_poly.pdbx_strand_id
1 'polypeptide(L)'
;MILYKRNAKGEPLYWNIDQSEAGSINLHYGAVGGHDHYQIIPQKLIKADEIQSRIKAKRKEGYKLLSELKDNGPDTIEDSISLINYLNAYLPKNNTTSDGFILPMLAKVLKDDKPFAKKSFIGQWKINGVRCIIGAIATKDIFKPVSLRYWSREGTEWTKKLSWMDDVILPYINPDLLDAMIEEGACLDGELYIPGQTVNNINSFVKNVNLPQHKLLQYWCYDVLIENMPTTIRNNIRINGIKKICYDYNDITEHLNNKSQLVLLPNINIDCFDTATRFRDKFISLGFEGLILRDPNAEYQFGKRNSAMFKYKRIDDGKFKIVDVVPEGVRKDLCKLVLQNDINDNQFECTINASHSYQEMILKEKDKYIGKYASVEFRERSGVNQVPFHAKVITINN
;
A
#
# COMPACT_ATOMS: atom_id res chain seq x y z
N MET A 1 -8.17 -15.05 27.26
CA MET A 1 -7.05 -15.13 26.28
C MET A 1 -6.49 -13.75 26.08
N ILE A 2 -5.17 -13.55 26.27
CA ILE A 2 -4.51 -12.25 26.16
C ILE A 2 -3.62 -12.24 24.92
N LEU A 3 -3.76 -11.21 24.11
CA LEU A 3 -2.97 -10.97 22.91
C LEU A 3 -2.25 -9.61 23.02
N TYR A 4 -1.06 -9.52 22.45
CA TYR A 4 -0.19 -8.36 22.55
C TYR A 4 0.22 -7.83 21.18
N LYS A 5 0.37 -6.49 21.07
CA LYS A 5 0.96 -5.83 19.89
C LYS A 5 1.55 -4.48 20.28
N ARG A 6 2.31 -3.82 19.40
CA ARG A 6 2.73 -2.43 19.61
C ARG A 6 1.71 -1.42 19.09
N ASN A 7 1.55 -0.29 19.76
CA ASN A 7 0.82 0.85 19.24
C ASN A 7 1.68 1.67 18.25
N ALA A 8 1.12 2.73 17.68
CA ALA A 8 1.84 3.59 16.73
C ALA A 8 3.07 4.31 17.31
N LYS A 9 3.21 4.35 18.65
CA LYS A 9 4.36 4.93 19.36
C LYS A 9 5.42 3.89 19.77
N GLY A 10 5.19 2.60 19.51
CA GLY A 10 6.08 1.52 19.90
C GLY A 10 5.79 0.90 21.27
N GLU A 11 4.78 1.39 21.98
CA GLU A 11 4.45 0.90 23.33
C GLU A 11 3.66 -0.41 23.22
N PRO A 12 3.94 -1.43 24.09
CA PRO A 12 3.16 -2.65 24.12
C PRO A 12 1.70 -2.40 24.52
N LEU A 13 0.78 -2.91 23.72
CA LEU A 13 -0.65 -2.98 24.03
C LEU A 13 -1.03 -4.42 24.34
N TYR A 14 -2.05 -4.58 25.14
CA TYR A 14 -2.71 -5.86 25.33
C TYR A 14 -4.21 -5.77 24.97
N TRP A 15 -4.77 -6.90 24.62
CA TRP A 15 -6.20 -7.12 24.42
C TRP A 15 -6.55 -8.50 24.98
N ASN A 16 -7.43 -8.53 25.97
CA ASN A 16 -7.93 -9.73 26.61
C ASN A 16 -9.38 -9.96 26.31
N ILE A 17 -9.78 -11.19 26.11
CA ILE A 17 -11.15 -11.65 25.96
C ILE A 17 -11.37 -12.89 26.83
N ASP A 18 -12.39 -12.83 27.66
CA ASP A 18 -12.88 -13.95 28.47
C ASP A 18 -14.40 -13.98 28.52
N GLN A 19 -14.95 -15.11 28.90
CA GLN A 19 -16.37 -15.29 29.12
C GLN A 19 -16.65 -15.45 30.62
N SER A 20 -17.60 -14.66 31.14
CA SER A 20 -18.04 -14.77 32.52
C SER A 20 -18.89 -16.02 32.74
N GLU A 21 -19.04 -16.44 33.98
CA GLU A 21 -19.96 -17.53 34.38
C GLU A 21 -21.42 -17.25 33.98
N ALA A 22 -21.81 -15.97 33.93
CA ALA A 22 -23.12 -15.52 33.47
C ALA A 22 -23.24 -15.49 31.93
N GLY A 23 -22.24 -15.95 31.20
CA GLY A 23 -22.22 -16.08 29.75
C GLY A 23 -21.96 -14.77 28.99
N SER A 24 -21.71 -13.63 29.66
CA SER A 24 -21.29 -12.39 29.00
C SER A 24 -19.83 -12.47 28.55
N ILE A 25 -19.45 -11.71 27.52
CA ILE A 25 -18.06 -11.57 27.11
C ILE A 25 -17.47 -10.32 27.72
N ASN A 26 -16.33 -10.45 28.39
CA ASN A 26 -15.55 -9.36 28.94
C ASN A 26 -14.35 -9.07 28.03
N LEU A 27 -14.14 -7.79 27.74
CA LEU A 27 -13.00 -7.31 26.99
C LEU A 27 -12.22 -6.33 27.85
N HIS A 28 -10.92 -6.56 28.01
CA HIS A 28 -9.97 -5.67 28.64
C HIS A 28 -8.88 -5.32 27.63
N TYR A 29 -8.55 -4.06 27.51
CA TYR A 29 -7.50 -3.64 26.55
C TYR A 29 -6.91 -2.29 26.93
N GLY A 30 -5.63 -2.11 26.60
CA GLY A 30 -4.93 -0.87 26.89
C GLY A 30 -3.43 -0.99 26.65
N ALA A 31 -2.67 0.00 27.13
CA ALA A 31 -1.22 -0.11 27.19
C ALA A 31 -0.82 -0.99 28.35
N VAL A 32 0.19 -1.84 28.18
CA VAL A 32 0.70 -2.69 29.26
C VAL A 32 1.34 -1.81 30.32
N GLY A 33 0.84 -1.93 31.57
CA GLY A 33 1.22 -1.04 32.68
C GLY A 33 0.55 0.34 32.66
N GLY A 34 -0.37 0.59 31.73
CA GLY A 34 -1.14 1.83 31.61
C GLY A 34 -2.59 1.71 32.08
N HIS A 35 -3.44 2.59 31.55
CA HIS A 35 -4.88 2.59 31.85
C HIS A 35 -5.57 1.41 31.16
N ASP A 36 -6.41 0.67 31.92
CA ASP A 36 -7.22 -0.44 31.43
C ASP A 36 -8.58 0.09 30.91
N HIS A 37 -8.94 -0.29 29.70
CA HIS A 37 -10.27 -0.08 29.14
C HIS A 37 -11.07 -1.37 29.23
N TYR A 38 -12.32 -1.23 29.66
CA TYR A 38 -13.20 -2.36 29.92
C TYR A 38 -14.50 -2.26 29.13
N GLN A 39 -14.93 -3.38 28.54
CA GLN A 39 -16.20 -3.49 27.84
C GLN A 39 -16.86 -4.84 28.13
N ILE A 40 -18.16 -4.83 28.45
CA ILE A 40 -18.97 -6.06 28.61
C ILE A 40 -19.92 -6.16 27.42
N ILE A 41 -19.99 -7.37 26.85
CA ILE A 41 -21.01 -7.71 25.86
C ILE A 41 -22.00 -8.66 26.53
N PRO A 42 -23.26 -8.24 26.77
CA PRO A 42 -24.27 -9.08 27.41
C PRO A 42 -24.55 -10.35 26.58
N GLN A 43 -24.81 -11.46 27.26
CA GLN A 43 -25.09 -12.75 26.63
C GLN A 43 -26.12 -12.68 25.49
N LYS A 44 -27.19 -11.91 25.67
CA LYS A 44 -28.26 -11.72 24.66
C LYS A 44 -27.80 -11.12 23.33
N LEU A 45 -26.63 -10.50 23.29
CA LEU A 45 -26.05 -9.85 22.09
C LEU A 45 -24.92 -10.69 21.46
N ILE A 46 -24.58 -11.84 22.06
CA ILE A 46 -23.49 -12.69 21.59
C ILE A 46 -24.00 -13.58 20.45
N LYS A 47 -23.30 -13.53 19.31
CA LYS A 47 -23.54 -14.41 18.18
C LYS A 47 -22.77 -15.71 18.34
N ALA A 48 -23.20 -16.75 17.61
CA ALA A 48 -22.40 -17.96 17.48
C ALA A 48 -20.98 -17.59 17.00
N ASP A 49 -19.96 -18.20 17.61
CA ASP A 49 -18.54 -17.96 17.28
C ASP A 49 -18.02 -16.53 17.50
N GLU A 50 -18.73 -15.67 18.27
CA GLU A 50 -18.34 -14.28 18.51
C GLU A 50 -16.91 -14.16 19.04
N ILE A 51 -16.54 -14.98 20.02
CA ILE A 51 -15.19 -14.98 20.63
C ILE A 51 -14.14 -15.30 19.57
N GLN A 52 -14.32 -16.37 18.81
CA GLN A 52 -13.37 -16.80 17.78
C GLN A 52 -13.26 -15.76 16.65
N SER A 53 -14.38 -15.17 16.28
CA SER A 53 -14.42 -14.09 15.26
C SER A 53 -13.61 -12.87 15.70
N ARG A 54 -13.74 -12.47 16.99
CA ARG A 54 -12.98 -11.33 17.55
C ARG A 54 -11.49 -11.64 17.68
N ILE A 55 -11.13 -12.84 18.14
CA ILE A 55 -9.73 -13.28 18.18
C ILE A 55 -9.13 -13.25 16.78
N LYS A 56 -9.82 -13.79 15.78
CA LYS A 56 -9.38 -13.79 14.39
C LYS A 56 -9.20 -12.37 13.84
N ALA A 57 -10.09 -11.44 14.19
CA ALA A 57 -9.98 -10.04 13.83
C ALA A 57 -8.73 -9.40 14.46
N LYS A 58 -8.49 -9.61 15.76
CA LYS A 58 -7.32 -9.10 16.47
C LYS A 58 -6.01 -9.67 15.94
N ARG A 59 -5.99 -10.96 15.61
CA ARG A 59 -4.83 -11.58 14.95
C ARG A 59 -4.53 -10.96 13.58
N LYS A 60 -5.54 -10.63 12.79
CA LYS A 60 -5.38 -9.88 11.53
C LYS A 60 -4.83 -8.46 11.75
N GLU A 61 -5.12 -7.85 12.90
CA GLU A 61 -4.55 -6.57 13.30
C GLU A 61 -3.10 -6.67 13.79
N GLY A 62 -2.51 -7.87 13.84
CA GLY A 62 -1.13 -8.12 14.25
C GLY A 62 -0.93 -8.45 15.74
N TYR A 63 -2.00 -8.72 16.49
CA TYR A 63 -1.88 -9.20 17.87
C TYR A 63 -1.41 -10.66 17.93
N LYS A 64 -0.51 -10.97 18.88
CA LYS A 64 0.10 -12.29 19.12
C LYS A 64 -0.06 -12.75 20.57
N LEU A 65 0.00 -14.07 20.79
CA LEU A 65 0.20 -14.65 22.12
C LEU A 65 1.66 -14.45 22.58
N LEU A 66 1.91 -14.49 23.89
CA LEU A 66 3.28 -14.45 24.43
C LEU A 66 4.14 -15.61 23.91
N SER A 67 3.56 -16.82 23.89
CA SER A 67 4.25 -18.03 23.41
C SER A 67 4.61 -18.01 21.92
N GLU A 68 3.98 -17.13 21.14
CA GLU A 68 4.26 -16.96 19.71
C GLU A 68 5.38 -15.94 19.42
N LEU A 69 5.83 -15.19 20.44
CA LEU A 69 6.81 -14.11 20.24
C LEU A 69 8.25 -14.64 20.15
N LYS A 70 8.49 -15.85 20.69
CA LYS A 70 9.79 -16.51 20.68
C LYS A 70 9.58 -18.02 20.70
N ASP A 71 10.46 -18.78 20.05
CA ASP A 71 10.48 -20.25 20.16
C ASP A 71 10.59 -20.68 21.62
N ASN A 72 9.68 -21.55 22.08
CA ASN A 72 9.52 -21.94 23.48
C ASN A 72 9.26 -20.76 24.43
N GLY A 73 8.54 -19.74 23.95
CA GLY A 73 8.12 -18.61 24.76
C GLY A 73 7.15 -19.00 25.86
N PRO A 74 7.06 -18.24 26.98
CA PRO A 74 6.14 -18.50 28.07
C PRO A 74 4.70 -18.23 27.65
N ASP A 75 3.75 -18.98 28.21
CA ASP A 75 2.31 -18.73 28.01
C ASP A 75 1.82 -17.53 28.82
N THR A 76 2.42 -17.32 30.01
CA THR A 76 2.11 -16.22 30.94
C THR A 76 3.36 -15.64 31.56
N ILE A 77 3.33 -14.35 31.88
CA ILE A 77 4.32 -13.65 32.72
C ILE A 77 3.54 -12.79 33.71
N GLU A 78 3.60 -13.11 34.98
CA GLU A 78 2.80 -12.45 36.03
C GLU A 78 3.38 -11.10 36.44
N ASP A 79 4.71 -10.99 36.51
CA ASP A 79 5.37 -9.74 36.88
C ASP A 79 5.35 -8.72 35.75
N SER A 80 4.79 -7.54 36.03
CA SER A 80 4.59 -6.49 35.03
C SER A 80 5.89 -5.96 34.41
N ILE A 81 6.98 -5.88 35.18
CA ILE A 81 8.29 -5.40 34.68
C ILE A 81 8.87 -6.44 33.73
N SER A 82 8.85 -7.70 34.14
CA SER A 82 9.29 -8.83 33.30
C SER A 82 8.46 -8.94 32.04
N LEU A 83 7.14 -8.75 32.12
CA LEU A 83 6.25 -8.71 30.95
C LEU A 83 6.62 -7.58 29.99
N ILE A 84 6.79 -6.36 30.48
CA ILE A 84 7.18 -5.20 29.65
C ILE A 84 8.54 -5.46 28.99
N ASN A 85 9.53 -5.97 29.73
CA ASN A 85 10.84 -6.28 29.19
C ASN A 85 10.77 -7.37 28.11
N TYR A 86 10.02 -8.43 28.36
CA TYR A 86 9.78 -9.50 27.38
C TYR A 86 9.11 -8.97 26.12
N LEU A 87 8.03 -8.19 26.25
CA LEU A 87 7.33 -7.60 25.13
C LEU A 87 8.21 -6.61 24.34
N ASN A 88 9.02 -5.83 25.02
CA ASN A 88 9.96 -4.92 24.37
C ASN A 88 11.06 -5.66 23.60
N ALA A 89 11.49 -6.81 24.06
CA ALA A 89 12.49 -7.62 23.39
C ALA A 89 11.92 -8.40 22.18
N TYR A 90 10.71 -8.93 22.28
CA TYR A 90 10.21 -9.93 21.34
C TYR A 90 8.95 -9.54 20.54
N LEU A 91 8.18 -8.50 20.94
CA LEU A 91 7.09 -8.01 20.08
C LEU A 91 7.67 -7.44 18.78
N PRO A 92 7.07 -7.81 17.62
CA PRO A 92 7.44 -7.21 16.34
C PRO A 92 7.48 -5.68 16.42
N LYS A 93 8.45 -5.08 15.75
CA LYS A 93 8.54 -3.63 15.64
C LYS A 93 7.30 -3.07 14.91
N ASN A 94 6.98 -1.79 15.12
CA ASN A 94 5.77 -1.14 14.58
C ASN A 94 5.65 -1.13 13.06
N ASN A 95 6.74 -1.33 12.37
CA ASN A 95 6.84 -1.33 10.92
C ASN A 95 6.57 -2.71 10.30
N THR A 96 6.39 -3.77 11.13
CA THR A 96 6.17 -5.13 10.64
C THR A 96 4.84 -5.70 11.11
N THR A 97 4.24 -6.56 10.29
CA THR A 97 3.14 -7.44 10.70
C THR A 97 3.67 -8.66 11.47
N SER A 98 2.75 -9.46 12.03
CA SER A 98 3.09 -10.72 12.70
C SER A 98 3.95 -11.67 11.87
N ASP A 99 3.87 -11.60 10.56
CA ASP A 99 4.58 -12.48 9.62
C ASP A 99 5.89 -11.87 9.10
N GLY A 100 6.35 -10.78 9.74
CA GLY A 100 7.58 -10.08 9.36
C GLY A 100 7.44 -9.18 8.12
N PHE A 101 6.20 -8.97 7.63
CA PHE A 101 5.96 -8.05 6.53
C PHE A 101 6.10 -6.59 6.97
N ILE A 102 6.85 -5.81 6.23
CA ILE A 102 7.00 -4.37 6.46
C ILE A 102 5.87 -3.62 5.75
N LEU A 103 5.14 -2.80 6.52
CA LEU A 103 4.07 -1.96 5.99
C LEU A 103 4.64 -0.81 5.14
N PRO A 104 4.40 -0.79 3.82
CA PRO A 104 5.00 0.23 2.98
C PRO A 104 4.36 1.61 3.15
N MET A 105 5.18 2.65 3.03
CA MET A 105 4.74 4.04 3.02
C MET A 105 3.76 4.32 1.87
N LEU A 106 2.72 5.12 2.13
CA LEU A 106 1.65 5.41 1.18
C LEU A 106 1.66 6.88 0.74
N ALA A 107 1.57 7.11 -0.57
CA ALA A 107 1.55 8.46 -1.13
C ALA A 107 0.19 9.16 -0.94
N LYS A 108 0.22 10.43 -0.49
CA LYS A 108 -0.92 11.35 -0.50
C LYS A 108 -1.08 11.92 -1.93
N VAL A 109 -2.28 12.36 -2.28
CA VAL A 109 -2.50 13.04 -3.58
C VAL A 109 -2.00 14.48 -3.47
N LEU A 110 -1.15 14.91 -4.39
CA LEU A 110 -0.83 16.33 -4.58
C LEU A 110 -2.02 17.00 -5.27
N LYS A 111 -2.53 18.05 -4.66
CA LYS A 111 -3.71 18.78 -5.18
C LYS A 111 -3.40 20.20 -5.63
N ASP A 112 -2.44 20.84 -4.99
CA ASP A 112 -2.10 22.23 -5.17
C ASP A 112 -0.59 22.48 -4.90
N ASP A 113 -0.16 23.71 -5.02
CA ASP A 113 1.23 24.17 -4.86
C ASP A 113 1.68 24.34 -3.40
N LYS A 114 0.74 24.32 -2.44
CA LYS A 114 1.03 24.60 -1.01
C LYS A 114 2.19 23.81 -0.43
N PRO A 115 2.41 22.51 -0.76
CA PRO A 115 3.56 21.77 -0.27
C PRO A 115 4.90 22.38 -0.68
N PHE A 116 4.97 23.07 -1.82
CA PHE A 116 6.19 23.68 -2.35
C PHE A 116 6.55 25.01 -1.69
N ALA A 117 5.63 25.64 -0.98
CA ALA A 117 5.89 26.93 -0.31
C ALA A 117 7.02 26.85 0.74
N LYS A 118 7.39 25.65 1.23
CA LYS A 118 8.35 25.46 2.32
C LYS A 118 9.51 24.55 1.96
N LYS A 119 9.48 23.80 0.86
CA LYS A 119 10.48 22.80 0.53
C LYS A 119 10.42 22.34 -0.93
N SER A 120 11.55 21.86 -1.42
CA SER A 120 11.64 21.08 -2.65
C SER A 120 11.38 19.59 -2.35
N PHE A 121 11.25 18.80 -3.42
CA PHE A 121 11.01 17.36 -3.34
C PHE A 121 11.97 16.59 -4.25
N ILE A 122 12.19 15.33 -3.92
CA ILE A 122 12.80 14.35 -4.82
C ILE A 122 11.68 13.73 -5.65
N GLY A 123 11.73 13.92 -6.96
CA GLY A 123 10.79 13.37 -7.94
C GLY A 123 11.27 12.02 -8.49
N GLN A 124 10.33 11.10 -8.70
CA GLN A 124 10.55 9.80 -9.34
C GLN A 124 9.36 9.46 -10.24
N TRP A 125 9.57 8.61 -11.23
CA TRP A 125 8.48 8.09 -12.06
C TRP A 125 7.45 7.35 -11.21
N LYS A 126 6.19 7.60 -11.46
CA LYS A 126 5.14 6.77 -10.90
C LYS A 126 4.84 5.65 -11.88
N ILE A 127 5.34 4.47 -11.56
CA ILE A 127 5.17 3.26 -12.36
C ILE A 127 3.76 2.70 -12.14
N ASN A 128 3.17 2.16 -13.19
CA ASN A 128 1.88 1.48 -13.15
C ASN A 128 2.07 -0.04 -13.15
N GLY A 129 2.64 -0.55 -12.08
CA GLY A 129 2.95 -1.97 -11.87
C GLY A 129 2.32 -2.53 -10.60
N VAL A 130 2.98 -3.53 -10.03
CA VAL A 130 2.57 -4.20 -8.80
C VAL A 130 3.66 -4.03 -7.75
N ARG A 131 3.37 -3.24 -6.70
CA ARG A 131 4.33 -2.97 -5.64
C ARG A 131 4.80 -4.25 -4.97
N CYS A 132 6.10 -4.37 -4.81
CA CYS A 132 6.75 -5.50 -4.14
C CYS A 132 7.81 -5.00 -3.17
N ILE A 133 7.73 -5.49 -1.93
CA ILE A 133 8.74 -5.28 -0.90
C ILE A 133 9.64 -6.51 -0.88
N ILE A 134 10.95 -6.30 -0.87
CA ILE A 134 11.94 -7.39 -0.84
C ILE A 134 12.79 -7.27 0.41
N GLY A 135 12.74 -8.29 1.26
CA GLY A 135 13.65 -8.50 2.38
C GLY A 135 14.65 -9.61 2.09
N ALA A 136 15.64 -9.79 2.97
CA ALA A 136 16.58 -10.89 2.88
C ALA A 136 16.60 -11.69 4.19
N ILE A 137 16.91 -12.98 4.08
CA ILE A 137 17.11 -13.87 5.22
C ILE A 137 18.36 -14.73 5.00
N ALA A 138 19.12 -14.96 6.08
CA ALA A 138 20.14 -15.98 6.09
C ALA A 138 19.47 -17.38 6.06
N THR A 139 20.04 -18.30 5.29
CA THR A 139 19.57 -19.67 5.20
C THR A 139 20.59 -20.62 5.83
N LYS A 140 20.17 -21.86 6.07
CA LYS A 140 21.09 -22.95 6.51
C LYS A 140 21.76 -23.66 5.33
N ASP A 141 21.42 -23.31 4.12
CA ASP A 141 21.98 -23.90 2.91
C ASP A 141 23.34 -23.26 2.59
N ILE A 142 24.41 -24.04 2.65
CA ILE A 142 25.78 -23.56 2.37
C ILE A 142 25.98 -23.13 0.92
N PHE A 143 25.17 -23.64 -0.01
CA PHE A 143 25.22 -23.27 -1.44
C PHE A 143 24.35 -22.06 -1.76
N LYS A 144 23.36 -21.76 -0.91
CA LYS A 144 22.49 -20.59 -1.01
C LYS A 144 22.34 -19.93 0.36
N PRO A 145 23.41 -19.29 0.89
CA PRO A 145 23.43 -18.78 2.26
C PRO A 145 22.42 -17.64 2.52
N VAL A 146 21.93 -17.00 1.47
CA VAL A 146 20.92 -15.94 1.54
C VAL A 146 19.80 -16.24 0.55
N SER A 147 18.58 -15.93 0.97
CA SER A 147 17.38 -15.95 0.13
C SER A 147 16.59 -14.65 0.30
N LEU A 148 15.96 -14.20 -0.77
CA LEU A 148 15.07 -13.05 -0.72
C LEU A 148 13.64 -13.47 -0.39
N ARG A 149 12.93 -12.58 0.29
CA ARG A 149 11.50 -12.69 0.56
C ARG A 149 10.75 -11.58 -0.14
N TYR A 150 9.63 -11.91 -0.73
CA TYR A 150 8.85 -11.00 -1.58
C TYR A 150 7.43 -10.87 -1.06
N TRP A 151 6.96 -9.64 -0.86
CA TRP A 151 5.61 -9.36 -0.39
C TRP A 151 4.90 -8.33 -1.26
N SER A 152 3.59 -8.52 -1.43
CA SER A 152 2.72 -7.50 -1.98
C SER A 152 2.62 -6.30 -1.04
N ARG A 153 2.06 -5.22 -1.53
CA ARG A 153 1.73 -4.02 -0.75
C ARG A 153 0.86 -4.33 0.48
N GLU A 154 0.01 -5.33 0.41
CA GLU A 154 -0.92 -5.75 1.46
C GLU A 154 -0.39 -6.90 2.32
N GLY A 155 0.86 -7.35 2.11
CA GLY A 155 1.50 -8.41 2.88
C GLY A 155 1.28 -9.83 2.37
N THR A 156 0.71 -10.01 1.18
CA THR A 156 0.67 -11.34 0.56
C THR A 156 2.09 -11.75 0.17
N GLU A 157 2.55 -12.87 0.70
CA GLU A 157 3.89 -13.39 0.39
C GLU A 157 3.93 -14.09 -0.97
N TRP A 158 4.93 -13.73 -1.78
CA TRP A 158 5.17 -14.27 -3.12
C TRP A 158 6.51 -14.99 -3.25
N THR A 159 7.23 -15.22 -2.16
CA THR A 159 8.59 -15.79 -2.14
C THR A 159 8.70 -17.05 -2.99
N LYS A 160 7.78 -18.01 -2.83
CA LYS A 160 7.79 -19.25 -3.63
C LYS A 160 7.63 -19.02 -5.14
N LYS A 161 6.93 -17.95 -5.53
CA LYS A 161 6.66 -17.62 -6.94
C LYS A 161 7.82 -16.85 -7.58
N LEU A 162 8.48 -16.01 -6.81
CA LEU A 162 9.49 -15.07 -7.27
C LEU A 162 10.93 -15.48 -6.90
N SER A 163 11.13 -16.65 -6.29
CA SER A 163 12.48 -17.13 -5.85
C SER A 163 13.53 -17.16 -6.95
N TRP A 164 13.12 -17.25 -8.22
CA TRP A 164 14.03 -17.16 -9.36
C TRP A 164 14.64 -15.75 -9.52
N MET A 165 14.00 -14.71 -8.95
CA MET A 165 14.56 -13.36 -8.98
C MET A 165 15.74 -13.20 -8.00
N ASP A 166 15.95 -14.12 -7.07
CA ASP A 166 17.12 -14.10 -6.19
C ASP A 166 18.39 -14.09 -7.05
N ASP A 167 18.46 -14.92 -8.09
CA ASP A 167 19.62 -15.03 -8.98
C ASP A 167 19.88 -13.76 -9.81
N VAL A 168 18.88 -12.91 -9.99
CA VAL A 168 18.98 -11.66 -10.76
C VAL A 168 19.04 -10.40 -9.89
N ILE A 169 18.79 -10.50 -8.59
CA ILE A 169 18.83 -9.36 -7.66
C ILE A 169 20.03 -9.44 -6.71
N LEU A 170 20.25 -10.57 -6.05
CA LEU A 170 21.32 -10.74 -5.05
C LEU A 170 22.72 -10.35 -5.57
N PRO A 171 23.15 -10.71 -6.82
CA PRO A 171 24.47 -10.35 -7.32
C PRO A 171 24.73 -8.84 -7.41
N TYR A 172 23.68 -8.03 -7.39
CA TYR A 172 23.76 -6.58 -7.50
C TYR A 172 23.63 -5.84 -6.16
N ILE A 173 23.27 -6.54 -5.07
CA ILE A 173 23.24 -5.96 -3.73
C ILE A 173 24.65 -6.04 -3.14
N ASN A 174 25.18 -4.91 -2.63
CA ASN A 174 26.47 -4.92 -1.97
C ASN A 174 26.37 -5.57 -0.56
N PRO A 175 27.48 -6.02 0.02
CA PRO A 175 27.47 -6.69 1.33
C PRO A 175 26.84 -5.83 2.44
N ASP A 176 27.18 -4.55 2.53
CA ASP A 176 26.67 -3.67 3.61
C ASP A 176 25.15 -3.54 3.59
N LEU A 177 24.55 -3.39 2.39
CA LEU A 177 23.09 -3.36 2.27
C LEU A 177 22.47 -4.73 2.55
N LEU A 178 23.14 -5.81 2.11
CA LEU A 178 22.65 -7.17 2.34
C LEU A 178 22.66 -7.51 3.83
N ASP A 179 23.71 -7.13 4.55
CA ASP A 179 23.82 -7.31 6.01
C ASP A 179 22.74 -6.50 6.73
N ALA A 180 22.51 -5.25 6.33
CA ALA A 180 21.40 -4.44 6.87
C ALA A 180 20.02 -5.08 6.58
N MET A 181 19.84 -5.73 5.43
CA MET A 181 18.59 -6.44 5.12
C MET A 181 18.39 -7.67 6.01
N ILE A 182 19.46 -8.41 6.33
CA ILE A 182 19.40 -9.64 7.11
C ILE A 182 19.30 -9.33 8.61
N GLU A 183 20.14 -8.43 9.12
CA GLU A 183 20.30 -8.21 10.56
C GLU A 183 19.41 -7.09 11.11
N GLU A 184 19.24 -6.01 10.35
CA GLU A 184 18.48 -4.84 10.77
C GLU A 184 17.04 -4.81 10.21
N GLY A 185 16.72 -5.72 9.28
CA GLY A 185 15.40 -5.80 8.64
C GLY A 185 15.15 -4.71 7.60
N ALA A 186 16.21 -4.14 7.02
CA ALA A 186 16.07 -3.26 5.87
C ALA A 186 15.42 -4.01 4.70
N CYS A 187 14.63 -3.31 3.88
CA CYS A 187 13.99 -3.92 2.72
C CYS A 187 14.10 -3.00 1.50
N LEU A 188 14.13 -3.58 0.31
CA LEU A 188 13.95 -2.82 -0.92
C LEU A 188 12.46 -2.54 -1.13
N ASP A 189 12.12 -1.34 -1.55
CA ASP A 189 10.78 -0.91 -1.93
C ASP A 189 10.76 -0.61 -3.43
N GLY A 190 9.95 -1.35 -4.16
CA GLY A 190 9.94 -1.25 -5.62
C GLY A 190 8.64 -1.74 -6.24
N GLU A 191 8.65 -1.80 -7.55
CA GLU A 191 7.52 -2.21 -8.38
C GLU A 191 7.93 -3.39 -9.26
N LEU A 192 7.13 -4.45 -9.28
CA LEU A 192 7.19 -5.45 -10.35
C LEU A 192 6.54 -4.86 -11.60
N TYR A 193 7.29 -4.81 -12.68
CA TYR A 193 6.86 -4.13 -13.88
C TYR A 193 7.35 -4.83 -15.15
N ILE A 194 6.62 -4.66 -16.23
CA ILE A 194 7.04 -4.98 -17.60
C ILE A 194 6.61 -3.79 -18.45
N PRO A 195 7.54 -3.07 -19.09
CA PRO A 195 7.21 -1.94 -19.96
C PRO A 195 6.17 -2.29 -21.01
N GLY A 196 5.19 -1.41 -21.19
CA GLY A 196 4.08 -1.60 -22.14
C GLY A 196 2.96 -2.54 -21.69
N GLN A 197 3.06 -3.17 -20.51
CA GLN A 197 2.00 -4.01 -19.96
C GLN A 197 1.10 -3.25 -18.99
N THR A 198 -0.18 -3.62 -18.98
CA THR A 198 -1.14 -3.07 -18.00
C THR A 198 -0.91 -3.67 -16.61
N VAL A 199 -1.29 -2.95 -15.56
CA VAL A 199 -1.20 -3.43 -14.17
C VAL A 199 -1.96 -4.76 -13.96
N ASN A 200 -3.07 -4.97 -14.66
CA ASN A 200 -3.85 -6.21 -14.59
C ASN A 200 -3.08 -7.39 -15.18
N ASN A 201 -2.41 -7.19 -16.32
CA ASN A 201 -1.55 -8.19 -16.93
C ASN A 201 -0.36 -8.52 -16.01
N ILE A 202 0.32 -7.50 -15.48
CA ILE A 202 1.45 -7.68 -14.57
C ILE A 202 1.02 -8.45 -13.32
N ASN A 203 -0.12 -8.10 -12.72
CA ASN A 203 -0.67 -8.82 -11.57
C ASN A 203 -0.98 -10.31 -11.89
N SER A 204 -1.46 -10.58 -13.09
CA SER A 204 -1.67 -11.96 -13.59
C SER A 204 -0.33 -12.69 -13.73
N PHE A 205 0.70 -12.04 -14.27
CA PHE A 205 2.04 -12.61 -14.45
C PHE A 205 2.72 -12.89 -13.11
N VAL A 206 2.54 -12.05 -12.10
CA VAL A 206 3.04 -12.30 -10.73
C VAL A 206 2.36 -13.51 -10.09
N LYS A 207 1.05 -13.66 -10.26
CA LYS A 207 0.26 -14.71 -9.61
C LYS A 207 0.37 -16.07 -10.30
N ASN A 208 0.54 -16.11 -11.61
CA ASN A 208 0.58 -17.34 -12.42
C ASN A 208 1.97 -17.61 -12.98
N VAL A 209 2.70 -18.49 -12.31
CA VAL A 209 4.08 -18.89 -12.66
C VAL A 209 4.19 -19.65 -13.99
N ASN A 210 3.06 -20.19 -14.50
CA ASN A 210 3.03 -20.94 -15.75
C ASN A 210 2.98 -20.05 -16.99
N LEU A 211 2.74 -18.76 -16.83
CA LEU A 211 2.76 -17.82 -17.94
C LEU A 211 4.21 -17.48 -18.33
N PRO A 212 4.57 -17.55 -19.62
CA PRO A 212 5.93 -17.20 -20.07
C PRO A 212 6.38 -15.81 -19.62
N GLN A 213 5.47 -14.86 -19.56
CA GLN A 213 5.71 -13.49 -19.14
C GLN A 213 6.11 -13.37 -17.65
N HIS A 214 5.85 -14.39 -16.83
CA HIS A 214 6.29 -14.42 -15.43
C HIS A 214 7.82 -14.25 -15.31
N LYS A 215 8.60 -14.83 -16.22
CA LYS A 215 10.06 -14.71 -16.26
C LYS A 215 10.57 -13.41 -16.90
N LEU A 216 9.67 -12.58 -17.45
CA LEU A 216 9.99 -11.25 -18.00
C LEU A 216 9.77 -10.14 -16.97
N LEU A 217 9.26 -10.45 -15.79
CA LEU A 217 9.08 -9.47 -14.71
C LEU A 217 10.41 -8.81 -14.37
N GLN A 218 10.37 -7.48 -14.26
CA GLN A 218 11.48 -6.65 -13.80
C GLN A 218 11.15 -6.11 -12.41
N TYR A 219 12.16 -5.89 -11.57
CA TYR A 219 12.02 -5.20 -10.30
C TYR A 219 12.59 -3.79 -10.41
N TRP A 220 11.74 -2.78 -10.25
CA TRP A 220 12.09 -1.37 -10.34
C TRP A 220 12.15 -0.77 -8.94
N CYS A 221 13.38 -0.64 -8.39
CA CYS A 221 13.63 -0.19 -7.03
C CYS A 221 13.64 1.34 -6.95
N TYR A 222 12.79 1.90 -6.09
CA TYR A 222 12.68 3.35 -5.90
C TYR A 222 13.01 3.82 -4.48
N ASP A 223 13.05 2.95 -3.46
CA ASP A 223 13.42 3.29 -2.09
C ASP A 223 14.04 2.09 -1.36
N VAL A 224 14.65 2.36 -0.20
CA VAL A 224 15.06 1.34 0.78
C VAL A 224 14.37 1.68 2.09
N LEU A 225 13.72 0.70 2.70
CA LEU A 225 13.03 0.85 3.96
C LEU A 225 14.04 0.66 5.10
N ILE A 226 14.41 1.74 5.74
CA ILE A 226 15.25 1.76 6.93
C ILE A 226 14.61 2.72 7.93
N GLU A 227 14.49 2.31 9.20
CA GLU A 227 13.92 3.14 10.25
C GLU A 227 14.79 4.38 10.52
N ASN A 228 14.14 5.47 10.92
CA ASN A 228 14.78 6.70 11.40
C ASN A 228 15.77 7.35 10.41
N MET A 229 15.67 7.02 9.12
CA MET A 229 16.51 7.61 8.09
C MET A 229 15.72 8.49 7.12
N PRO A 230 16.17 9.74 6.86
CA PRO A 230 15.55 10.62 5.88
C PRO A 230 15.70 10.08 4.45
N THR A 231 14.83 10.52 3.57
CA THR A 231 14.79 10.09 2.16
C THR A 231 16.14 10.26 1.45
N THR A 232 16.86 11.35 1.70
CA THR A 232 18.18 11.59 1.11
C THR A 232 19.20 10.53 1.48
N ILE A 233 19.24 10.10 2.74
CA ILE A 233 20.15 9.05 3.20
C ILE A 233 19.75 7.70 2.62
N ARG A 234 18.45 7.36 2.63
CA ARG A 234 17.95 6.11 2.03
C ARG A 234 18.24 6.03 0.53
N ASN A 235 18.12 7.14 -0.20
CA ASN A 235 18.50 7.19 -1.61
C ASN A 235 19.99 6.95 -1.84
N ASN A 236 20.85 7.52 -1.00
CA ASN A 236 22.29 7.27 -1.06
C ASN A 236 22.62 5.80 -0.80
N ILE A 237 22.00 5.20 0.22
CA ILE A 237 22.14 3.77 0.52
C ILE A 237 21.65 2.92 -0.68
N ARG A 238 20.51 3.25 -1.28
CA ARG A 238 19.98 2.56 -2.45
C ARG A 238 20.91 2.62 -3.65
N ILE A 239 21.39 3.84 -3.99
CA ILE A 239 22.25 4.07 -5.16
C ILE A 239 23.63 3.41 -4.98
N ASN A 240 24.19 3.48 -3.78
CA ASN A 240 25.52 2.91 -3.49
C ASN A 240 25.43 1.41 -3.14
N GLY A 241 24.31 0.97 -2.58
CA GLY A 241 24.11 -0.40 -2.13
C GLY A 241 23.69 -1.37 -3.23
N ILE A 242 23.18 -0.87 -4.35
CA ILE A 242 22.77 -1.69 -5.49
C ILE A 242 23.69 -1.39 -6.68
N LYS A 243 24.53 -2.36 -7.01
CA LYS A 243 25.52 -2.25 -8.10
C LYS A 243 24.81 -2.37 -9.43
N LYS A 244 23.95 -1.48 -9.83
CA LYS A 244 23.66 -1.23 -11.24
C LYS A 244 22.45 -0.41 -11.57
N ILE A 245 22.67 0.19 -12.65
CA ILE A 245 21.97 0.82 -13.75
C ILE A 245 21.02 1.88 -13.21
N CYS A 246 21.61 3.02 -12.83
CA CYS A 246 20.91 4.28 -12.81
C CYS A 246 20.83 4.73 -14.27
N TYR A 247 19.63 4.78 -14.84
CA TYR A 247 19.41 5.39 -16.14
C TYR A 247 19.25 6.88 -16.01
N ASP A 248 19.74 7.63 -16.97
CA ASP A 248 19.40 9.05 -17.09
C ASP A 248 17.89 9.14 -17.36
N TYR A 249 17.17 9.94 -16.56
CA TYR A 249 15.74 10.19 -16.76
C TYR A 249 15.44 10.90 -18.09
N ASN A 250 16.47 11.39 -18.78
CA ASN A 250 16.37 12.00 -20.10
C ASN A 250 16.38 10.99 -21.24
N ASP A 251 16.92 9.79 -21.01
CA ASP A 251 16.97 8.69 -22.03
C ASP A 251 16.10 7.51 -21.61
N ILE A 252 14.79 7.70 -21.73
CA ILE A 252 13.81 6.67 -21.38
C ILE A 252 13.70 5.57 -22.45
N THR A 253 14.10 5.84 -23.67
CA THR A 253 14.11 4.82 -24.75
C THR A 253 15.05 3.67 -24.39
N GLU A 254 16.14 3.96 -23.71
CA GLU A 254 17.05 2.95 -23.18
C GLU A 254 16.36 2.05 -22.12
N HIS A 255 15.49 2.60 -21.27
CA HIS A 255 14.72 1.82 -20.28
C HIS A 255 13.69 0.88 -20.89
N LEU A 256 12.92 1.40 -21.84
CA LEU A 256 11.87 0.60 -22.49
C LEU A 256 12.44 -0.54 -23.32
N ASN A 257 13.67 -0.39 -23.80
CA ASN A 257 14.40 -1.40 -24.56
C ASN A 257 15.30 -2.29 -23.68
N ASN A 258 15.46 -1.95 -22.40
CA ASN A 258 16.37 -2.68 -21.52
C ASN A 258 15.76 -3.99 -21.04
N LYS A 259 16.53 -5.06 -21.17
CA LYS A 259 16.19 -6.39 -20.69
C LYS A 259 16.66 -6.66 -19.25
N SER A 260 17.23 -5.68 -18.56
CA SER A 260 17.64 -5.83 -17.16
C SER A 260 16.41 -6.07 -16.28
N GLN A 261 16.49 -7.12 -15.46
CA GLN A 261 15.42 -7.46 -14.52
C GLN A 261 15.48 -6.68 -13.20
N LEU A 262 16.58 -5.95 -12.94
CA LEU A 262 16.72 -5.02 -11.84
C LEU A 262 16.98 -3.60 -12.37
N VAL A 263 16.13 -2.66 -12.02
CA VAL A 263 16.19 -1.26 -12.45
C VAL A 263 16.15 -0.35 -11.22
N LEU A 264 17.08 0.60 -11.14
CA LEU A 264 17.04 1.67 -10.13
C LEU A 264 16.38 2.90 -10.72
N LEU A 265 15.35 3.44 -10.03
CA LEU A 265 14.75 4.70 -10.45
C LEU A 265 15.68 5.87 -10.20
N PRO A 266 15.89 6.76 -11.17
CA PRO A 266 16.61 8.00 -10.97
C PRO A 266 15.83 8.96 -10.10
N ASN A 267 16.53 9.89 -9.47
CA ASN A 267 15.97 10.97 -8.68
C ASN A 267 16.08 12.29 -9.43
N ILE A 268 15.06 13.11 -9.33
CA ILE A 268 14.98 14.43 -9.96
C ILE A 268 14.69 15.45 -8.86
N ASN A 269 15.36 16.60 -8.89
CA ASN A 269 15.00 17.70 -8.01
C ASN A 269 13.75 18.42 -8.54
N ILE A 270 12.74 18.56 -7.70
CA ILE A 270 11.48 19.26 -8.01
C ILE A 270 11.32 20.39 -7.01
N ASP A 271 11.57 21.59 -7.46
CA ASP A 271 11.63 22.82 -6.65
C ASP A 271 10.29 23.54 -6.53
N CYS A 272 9.41 23.42 -7.52
CA CYS A 272 8.12 24.10 -7.57
C CYS A 272 7.03 23.25 -8.23
N PHE A 273 5.80 23.72 -8.12
CA PHE A 273 4.63 23.04 -8.67
C PHE A 273 4.63 22.97 -10.21
N ASP A 274 5.12 24.03 -10.88
CA ASP A 274 5.23 24.04 -12.34
C ASP A 274 6.25 23.01 -12.84
N THR A 275 7.40 22.89 -12.16
CA THR A 275 8.37 21.84 -12.44
C THR A 275 7.75 20.44 -12.22
N ALA A 276 6.98 20.25 -11.13
CA ALA A 276 6.26 19.00 -10.88
C ALA A 276 5.25 18.69 -11.99
N THR A 277 4.51 19.67 -12.46
CA THR A 277 3.52 19.53 -13.54
C THR A 277 4.19 19.14 -14.85
N ARG A 278 5.27 19.82 -15.23
CA ARG A 278 6.05 19.51 -16.44
C ARG A 278 6.61 18.08 -16.41
N PHE A 279 7.19 17.63 -15.29
CA PHE A 279 7.71 16.28 -15.18
C PHE A 279 6.60 15.23 -15.14
N ARG A 280 5.48 15.49 -14.46
CA ARG A 280 4.30 14.62 -14.51
C ARG A 280 3.86 14.38 -15.95
N ASP A 281 3.69 15.44 -16.73
CA ASP A 281 3.20 15.35 -18.10
C ASP A 281 4.21 14.66 -19.02
N LYS A 282 5.51 14.96 -18.84
CA LYS A 282 6.58 14.23 -19.52
C LYS A 282 6.52 12.73 -19.20
N PHE A 283 6.36 12.34 -17.95
CA PHE A 283 6.32 10.92 -17.58
C PHE A 283 5.07 10.21 -18.10
N ILE A 284 3.93 10.88 -18.10
CA ILE A 284 2.71 10.35 -18.72
C ILE A 284 2.89 10.15 -20.23
N SER A 285 3.52 11.07 -20.94
CA SER A 285 3.79 10.93 -22.38
C SER A 285 4.73 9.75 -22.70
N LEU A 286 5.47 9.27 -21.70
CA LEU A 286 6.38 8.12 -21.78
C LEU A 286 5.72 6.80 -21.33
N GLY A 287 4.42 6.83 -20.99
CA GLY A 287 3.65 5.66 -20.60
C GLY A 287 3.66 5.36 -19.09
N PHE A 288 4.21 6.25 -18.25
CA PHE A 288 4.12 6.12 -16.80
C PHE A 288 2.81 6.74 -16.26
N GLU A 289 2.44 6.41 -15.03
CA GLU A 289 1.18 6.88 -14.41
C GLU A 289 1.26 8.36 -13.96
N GLY A 290 2.47 8.91 -13.84
CA GLY A 290 2.72 10.26 -13.38
C GLY A 290 4.00 10.42 -12.59
N LEU A 291 3.96 11.22 -11.52
CA LEU A 291 5.09 11.60 -10.69
C LEU A 291 4.86 11.19 -9.22
N ILE A 292 5.90 10.67 -8.58
CA ILE A 292 6.02 10.53 -7.13
C ILE A 292 6.95 11.63 -6.63
N LEU A 293 6.55 12.31 -5.55
CA LEU A 293 7.34 13.32 -4.85
C LEU A 293 7.64 12.82 -3.44
N ARG A 294 8.91 12.85 -3.04
CA ARG A 294 9.35 12.47 -1.69
C ARG A 294 9.99 13.67 -1.01
N ASP A 295 9.61 13.91 0.23
CA ASP A 295 10.27 14.89 1.08
C ASP A 295 11.70 14.43 1.37
N PRO A 296 12.75 15.20 1.00
CA PRO A 296 14.14 14.80 1.17
C PRO A 296 14.52 14.56 2.64
N ASN A 297 13.88 15.27 3.57
CA ASN A 297 14.17 15.24 4.99
C ASN A 297 13.24 14.31 5.81
N ALA A 298 12.23 13.72 5.17
CA ALA A 298 11.30 12.86 5.89
C ALA A 298 11.83 11.44 6.05
N GLU A 299 11.63 10.90 7.23
CA GLU A 299 11.82 9.48 7.52
C GLU A 299 10.77 8.63 6.78
N TYR A 300 11.04 7.32 6.66
CA TYR A 300 10.08 6.39 6.07
C TYR A 300 8.87 6.20 7.00
N GLN A 301 7.69 6.49 6.50
CA GLN A 301 6.44 6.47 7.28
C GLN A 301 5.67 5.17 7.06
N PHE A 302 6.02 4.14 7.81
CA PHE A 302 5.47 2.78 7.69
C PHE A 302 3.94 2.74 7.79
N GLY A 303 3.28 2.18 6.79
CA GLY A 303 1.83 2.03 6.71
C GLY A 303 1.02 3.33 6.65
N LYS A 304 1.66 4.49 6.71
CA LYS A 304 1.01 5.78 6.80
C LYS A 304 0.91 6.50 5.46
N ARG A 305 -0.12 7.31 5.33
CA ARG A 305 -0.35 8.25 4.23
C ARG A 305 -0.28 9.67 4.76
N ASN A 306 0.81 10.35 4.49
CA ASN A 306 1.04 11.72 4.94
C ASN A 306 1.76 12.57 3.89
N SER A 307 2.19 13.78 4.26
CA SER A 307 2.87 14.74 3.37
C SER A 307 4.37 14.48 3.16
N ALA A 308 4.90 13.37 3.65
CA ALA A 308 6.28 12.95 3.35
C ALA A 308 6.40 12.34 1.94
N MET A 309 5.29 11.88 1.37
CA MET A 309 5.24 11.38 0.00
C MET A 309 3.94 11.76 -0.70
N PHE A 310 4.05 12.33 -1.90
CA PHE A 310 2.91 12.63 -2.75
C PHE A 310 2.96 11.84 -4.05
N LYS A 311 1.78 11.56 -4.59
CA LYS A 311 1.58 11.11 -5.97
C LYS A 311 0.87 12.21 -6.74
N TYR A 312 1.37 12.50 -7.93
CA TYR A 312 0.81 13.48 -8.85
C TYR A 312 0.51 12.79 -10.17
N LYS A 313 -0.78 12.57 -10.42
CA LYS A 313 -1.29 11.92 -11.62
C LYS A 313 -2.10 12.92 -12.42
N ARG A 314 -2.28 12.67 -13.70
CA ARG A 314 -3.31 13.35 -14.46
C ARG A 314 -4.68 12.85 -13.97
N ILE A 315 -5.59 13.79 -13.85
CA ILE A 315 -7.00 13.53 -13.65
C ILE A 315 -7.64 14.05 -14.93
N ASP A 316 -8.28 13.17 -15.66
CA ASP A 316 -9.09 13.54 -16.82
C ASP A 316 -10.50 13.87 -16.34
N ASP A 317 -11.15 14.80 -17.02
CA ASP A 317 -12.55 15.14 -16.77
C ASP A 317 -13.35 15.07 -18.06
N GLY A 318 -14.65 14.89 -17.91
CA GLY A 318 -15.56 14.83 -19.03
C GLY A 318 -17.00 15.08 -18.59
N LYS A 319 -17.86 15.38 -19.58
CA LYS A 319 -19.30 15.50 -19.36
C LYS A 319 -20.00 14.30 -19.99
N PHE A 320 -20.75 13.59 -19.18
CA PHE A 320 -21.42 12.36 -19.58
C PHE A 320 -22.92 12.46 -19.32
N LYS A 321 -23.74 11.99 -20.28
CA LYS A 321 -25.18 12.00 -20.14
C LYS A 321 -25.62 10.94 -19.10
N ILE A 322 -26.50 11.33 -18.20
CA ILE A 322 -27.12 10.43 -17.22
C ILE A 322 -28.21 9.65 -17.95
N VAL A 323 -28.12 8.32 -17.95
CA VAL A 323 -29.08 7.42 -18.57
C VAL A 323 -29.95 6.70 -17.53
N ASP A 324 -29.42 6.51 -16.30
CA ASP A 324 -30.22 6.00 -15.18
C ASP A 324 -29.59 6.41 -13.84
N VAL A 325 -30.34 6.20 -12.76
CA VAL A 325 -29.91 6.34 -11.37
C VAL A 325 -30.27 5.07 -10.64
N VAL A 326 -29.27 4.40 -10.07
CA VAL A 326 -29.42 3.10 -9.40
C VAL A 326 -28.93 3.14 -7.95
N PRO A 327 -29.50 2.31 -7.06
CA PRO A 327 -28.97 2.21 -5.69
C PRO A 327 -27.53 1.67 -5.66
N GLU A 328 -26.73 2.14 -4.72
CA GLU A 328 -25.38 1.61 -4.49
C GLU A 328 -25.48 0.25 -3.76
N GLY A 329 -25.39 -0.86 -4.49
CA GLY A 329 -25.21 -2.22 -3.97
C GLY A 329 -25.85 -2.53 -2.61
N VAL A 330 -25.05 -2.61 -1.56
CA VAL A 330 -25.47 -2.92 -0.18
C VAL A 330 -26.17 -1.73 0.49
N ARG A 331 -25.82 -0.50 0.10
CA ARG A 331 -26.39 0.75 0.64
C ARG A 331 -27.47 1.26 -0.27
N LYS A 332 -28.70 0.80 -0.04
CA LYS A 332 -29.85 1.15 -0.87
C LYS A 332 -30.31 2.62 -0.74
N ASP A 333 -29.79 3.34 0.22
CA ASP A 333 -29.99 4.77 0.46
C ASP A 333 -29.02 5.68 -0.31
N LEU A 334 -27.94 5.11 -0.84
CA LEU A 334 -26.98 5.82 -1.69
C LEU A 334 -27.23 5.48 -3.15
N CYS A 335 -26.83 6.37 -4.04
CA CYS A 335 -27.01 6.17 -5.48
C CYS A 335 -25.71 6.20 -6.27
N LYS A 336 -25.74 5.54 -7.41
CA LYS A 336 -24.81 5.69 -8.51
C LYS A 336 -25.55 6.22 -9.72
N LEU A 337 -24.87 7.02 -10.51
CA LEU A 337 -25.35 7.38 -11.84
C LEU A 337 -24.87 6.36 -12.87
N VAL A 338 -25.75 5.91 -13.73
CA VAL A 338 -25.41 5.20 -14.95
C VAL A 338 -25.21 6.25 -16.04
N LEU A 339 -24.02 6.28 -16.60
CA LEU A 339 -23.59 7.29 -17.55
C LEU A 339 -23.31 6.69 -18.92
N GLN A 340 -23.69 7.41 -19.97
CA GLN A 340 -23.37 7.07 -21.35
C GLN A 340 -21.92 7.42 -21.64
N ASN A 341 -21.13 6.47 -22.17
CA ASN A 341 -19.77 6.75 -22.61
C ASN A 341 -19.81 7.74 -23.80
N ASP A 342 -18.81 8.61 -23.89
CA ASP A 342 -18.74 9.67 -24.90
C ASP A 342 -18.10 9.22 -26.23
N ILE A 343 -17.46 8.05 -26.24
CA ILE A 343 -16.73 7.52 -27.41
C ILE A 343 -17.35 6.26 -28.01
N ASN A 344 -18.35 5.66 -27.36
CA ASN A 344 -19.09 4.47 -27.83
C ASN A 344 -20.41 4.33 -27.07
N ASP A 345 -21.22 3.31 -27.42
CA ASP A 345 -22.53 3.08 -26.83
C ASP A 345 -22.52 2.36 -25.47
N ASN A 346 -21.33 2.11 -24.90
CA ASN A 346 -21.23 1.48 -23.60
C ASN A 346 -21.64 2.44 -22.46
N GLN A 347 -22.16 1.87 -21.39
CA GLN A 347 -22.53 2.59 -20.19
C GLN A 347 -21.60 2.20 -19.04
N PHE A 348 -21.45 3.09 -18.07
CA PHE A 348 -20.66 2.83 -16.86
C PHE A 348 -21.33 3.44 -15.62
N GLU A 349 -21.14 2.78 -14.48
CA GLU A 349 -21.62 3.28 -13.20
C GLU A 349 -20.59 4.21 -12.54
N CYS A 350 -21.08 5.31 -11.98
CA CYS A 350 -20.24 6.31 -11.34
C CYS A 350 -20.83 6.71 -9.98
N THR A 351 -19.97 6.73 -8.94
CA THR A 351 -20.36 7.20 -7.61
C THR A 351 -20.40 8.73 -7.57
N ILE A 352 -21.26 9.27 -6.69
CA ILE A 352 -21.41 10.72 -6.51
C ILE A 352 -20.65 11.15 -5.26
N ASN A 353 -19.85 12.21 -5.38
CA ASN A 353 -19.16 12.80 -4.24
C ASN A 353 -20.06 13.87 -3.57
N ALA A 354 -21.09 13.43 -2.87
CA ALA A 354 -22.09 14.31 -2.24
C ALA A 354 -22.55 13.75 -0.89
N SER A 355 -23.31 14.55 -0.11
CA SER A 355 -23.90 14.11 1.16
C SER A 355 -24.91 12.97 0.95
N HIS A 356 -25.08 12.13 1.96
CA HIS A 356 -26.06 11.02 1.94
C HIS A 356 -27.48 11.52 1.61
N SER A 357 -27.91 12.62 2.25
CA SER A 357 -29.23 13.20 2.00
C SER A 357 -29.44 13.67 0.56
N TYR A 358 -28.39 14.21 -0.06
CA TYR A 358 -28.46 14.59 -1.47
C TYR A 358 -28.51 13.38 -2.40
N GLN A 359 -27.75 12.33 -2.11
CA GLN A 359 -27.80 11.08 -2.89
C GLN A 359 -29.17 10.37 -2.76
N GLU A 360 -29.75 10.35 -1.55
CA GLU A 360 -31.08 9.83 -1.31
C GLU A 360 -32.15 10.62 -2.08
N MET A 361 -32.03 11.96 -2.14
CA MET A 361 -32.92 12.82 -2.92
C MET A 361 -32.82 12.50 -4.42
N ILE A 362 -31.59 12.38 -4.96
CA ILE A 362 -31.37 12.02 -6.36
C ILE A 362 -32.01 10.67 -6.70
N LEU A 363 -31.92 9.70 -5.80
CA LEU A 363 -32.51 8.38 -6.00
C LEU A 363 -34.03 8.41 -6.01
N LYS A 364 -34.65 9.19 -5.11
CA LYS A 364 -36.10 9.38 -5.03
C LYS A 364 -36.67 10.13 -6.25
N GLU A 365 -35.91 11.09 -6.76
CA GLU A 365 -36.32 11.97 -7.86
C GLU A 365 -35.58 11.67 -9.17
N LYS A 366 -35.21 10.42 -9.40
CA LYS A 366 -34.32 10.01 -10.49
C LYS A 366 -34.73 10.54 -11.87
N ASP A 367 -36.03 10.61 -12.14
CA ASP A 367 -36.54 11.08 -13.42
C ASP A 367 -36.20 12.55 -13.72
N LYS A 368 -35.90 13.36 -12.69
CA LYS A 368 -35.43 14.74 -12.85
C LYS A 368 -33.97 14.83 -13.31
N TYR A 369 -33.23 13.76 -13.15
CA TYR A 369 -31.79 13.71 -13.43
C TYR A 369 -31.46 12.96 -14.73
N ILE A 370 -32.28 12.00 -15.11
CA ILE A 370 -32.13 11.26 -16.37
C ILE A 370 -32.21 12.25 -17.55
N GLY A 371 -31.23 12.14 -18.46
CA GLY A 371 -31.10 13.03 -19.62
C GLY A 371 -30.22 14.26 -19.39
N LYS A 372 -29.95 14.65 -18.12
CA LYS A 372 -28.97 15.69 -17.79
C LYS A 372 -27.53 15.20 -17.96
N TYR A 373 -26.57 16.10 -17.81
CA TYR A 373 -25.15 15.79 -17.89
C TYR A 373 -24.48 15.86 -16.51
N ALA A 374 -23.60 14.91 -16.24
CA ALA A 374 -22.73 14.91 -15.08
C ALA A 374 -21.30 15.27 -15.50
N SER A 375 -20.65 16.18 -14.78
CA SER A 375 -19.22 16.40 -14.87
C SER A 375 -18.53 15.35 -14.00
N VAL A 376 -17.64 14.58 -14.60
CA VAL A 376 -17.01 13.40 -14.00
C VAL A 376 -15.49 13.53 -14.08
N GLU A 377 -14.83 13.36 -12.96
CA GLU A 377 -13.38 13.14 -12.92
C GLU A 377 -13.09 11.63 -12.96
N PHE A 378 -12.11 11.24 -13.77
CA PHE A 378 -11.65 9.87 -13.88
C PHE A 378 -10.14 9.79 -14.10
N ARG A 379 -9.54 8.61 -13.94
CA ARG A 379 -8.09 8.46 -14.04
C ARG A 379 -7.61 8.10 -15.43
N GLU A 380 -8.31 7.19 -16.05
CA GLU A 380 -7.99 6.61 -17.35
C GLU A 380 -9.22 5.93 -17.91
N ARG A 381 -9.18 5.57 -19.18
CA ARG A 381 -10.16 4.69 -19.77
C ARG A 381 -9.64 3.26 -19.74
N SER A 382 -10.47 2.30 -19.38
CA SER A 382 -10.05 0.91 -19.20
C SER A 382 -10.97 -0.09 -19.88
N GLY A 383 -10.42 -1.28 -20.06
CA GLY A 383 -11.10 -2.40 -20.67
C GLY A 383 -11.30 -2.25 -22.19
N VAL A 384 -11.92 -3.25 -22.80
CA VAL A 384 -12.26 -3.26 -24.23
C VAL A 384 -13.24 -2.12 -24.55
N ASN A 385 -14.10 -1.79 -23.60
CA ASN A 385 -15.15 -0.78 -23.74
C ASN A 385 -14.64 0.66 -23.59
N GLN A 386 -13.38 0.87 -23.21
CA GLN A 386 -12.77 2.19 -23.01
C GLN A 386 -13.63 3.15 -22.17
N VAL A 387 -14.25 2.62 -21.10
CA VAL A 387 -15.05 3.41 -20.16
C VAL A 387 -14.17 4.10 -19.11
N PRO A 388 -14.58 5.26 -18.58
CA PRO A 388 -13.89 5.94 -17.49
C PRO A 388 -13.69 5.05 -16.26
N PHE A 389 -12.45 4.89 -15.80
CA PHE A 389 -12.08 4.04 -14.68
C PHE A 389 -11.82 4.87 -13.42
N HIS A 390 -12.27 4.37 -12.26
CA HIS A 390 -12.29 5.12 -10.99
C HIS A 390 -12.99 6.48 -11.12
N ALA A 391 -14.06 6.51 -11.89
CA ALA A 391 -14.84 7.70 -12.17
C ALA A 391 -15.62 8.18 -10.93
N LYS A 392 -15.73 9.50 -10.77
CA LYS A 392 -16.51 10.16 -9.72
C LYS A 392 -17.25 11.36 -10.28
N VAL A 393 -18.54 11.44 -10.01
CA VAL A 393 -19.33 12.63 -10.34
C VAL A 393 -18.95 13.77 -9.40
N ILE A 394 -18.61 14.91 -9.97
CA ILE A 394 -18.28 16.15 -9.26
C ILE A 394 -19.50 17.07 -9.21
N THR A 395 -20.17 17.25 -10.33
CA THR A 395 -21.39 18.07 -10.42
C THR A 395 -22.38 17.44 -11.40
N ILE A 396 -23.66 17.68 -11.17
CA ILE A 396 -24.72 17.42 -12.15
C ILE A 396 -25.12 18.76 -12.75
N ASN A 397 -25.03 18.85 -14.07
CA ASN A 397 -25.31 20.08 -14.82
C ASN A 397 -26.74 20.01 -15.36
N ASN A 398 -27.40 21.15 -15.41
CA ASN A 398 -28.74 21.27 -15.97
C ASN A 398 -28.74 21.08 -17.48
#